data_525161461c569d45801021f2e9d35218
#
_entry.id   525161461c569d45801021f2e9d35218
#
_cell.length_a   1.000
_cell.length_b   1.000
_cell.length_c   1.000
_cell.angle_alpha   90.00
_cell.angle_beta   90.00
_cell.angle_gamma   90.00
#
_symmetry.space_group_name_H-M   'P 1'
#
loop_
_entity.id
_entity.type
_entity.pdbx_description
1 polymer ?
#
loop_
_entity_poly.entity_id
_entity_poly.type
_entity_poly.pdbx_seq_one_letter_code
_entity_poly.pdbx_strand_id
1 'polypeptide(L)'
;MSITSIDKEYVAGTYGRFPVELVSGKGSILTAADGKEYIDLGSGIGVTCFGFGDEQWTKAVTEQAMRLQHVSNLYYTEPCAKLAKLLCEKTGMKKVFFSNSGAESNECAVKVARKYSAMKKGEDCYTILTLVNSFHGRTLTTLAATGQDHFHKDFKPLTPGFAHVPANDIEALTEAVNTLNPAGVMLECVQGEGGVNPLTPEFVRAAAKLCADNDIPLMIDEVQTGNGRTGKLYAYQHFGVQPDIVSTAKGLGGGLPIGATLMSEKVQNVLGPGDHGSTYGGNPVCCAGALTVIERLDDNFLSSVRRKSGYVFATRANAPGIEGVSGLGLMIGIKTTKPAKEVVSKCLERGVLCLTAKDKVRLLPALNIPMDDLCKALDILKEVCAE
;
A
#
# COMPACT_ATOMS: atom_id res chain seq x y z
N MET A 1 -12.40 7.25 -33.52
CA MET A 1 -11.15 6.81 -32.84
C MET A 1 -11.55 6.00 -31.61
N SER A 2 -10.98 4.81 -31.38
CA SER A 2 -11.26 4.05 -30.15
C SER A 2 -10.61 4.72 -28.93
N ILE A 3 -11.10 4.43 -27.72
CA ILE A 3 -10.48 4.93 -26.48
C ILE A 3 -9.02 4.51 -26.42
N THR A 4 -8.70 3.26 -26.79
CA THR A 4 -7.33 2.75 -26.89
C THR A 4 -6.44 3.57 -27.82
N SER A 5 -6.98 4.04 -28.98
CA SER A 5 -6.21 4.86 -29.90
C SER A 5 -5.93 6.25 -29.34
N ILE A 6 -6.93 6.87 -28.69
CA ILE A 6 -6.79 8.17 -28.02
C ILE A 6 -5.75 8.06 -26.89
N ASP A 7 -5.84 7.02 -26.04
CA ASP A 7 -4.90 6.80 -24.93
C ASP A 7 -3.46 6.68 -25.45
N LYS A 8 -3.22 5.88 -26.49
CA LYS A 8 -1.88 5.69 -27.07
C LYS A 8 -1.30 6.95 -27.70
N GLU A 9 -2.13 7.85 -28.18
CA GLU A 9 -1.70 9.10 -28.82
C GLU A 9 -1.41 10.21 -27.80
N TYR A 10 -2.25 10.33 -26.74
CA TYR A 10 -2.21 11.50 -25.85
C TYR A 10 -1.75 11.21 -24.42
N VAL A 11 -1.75 9.96 -23.97
CA VAL A 11 -1.27 9.60 -22.62
C VAL A 11 0.17 9.08 -22.71
N ALA A 12 1.05 9.61 -21.85
CA ALA A 12 2.44 9.18 -21.78
C ALA A 12 2.54 7.65 -21.59
N GLY A 13 3.34 6.99 -22.45
CA GLY A 13 3.46 5.53 -22.54
C GLY A 13 4.22 4.88 -21.38
N THR A 14 3.96 5.30 -20.12
CA THR A 14 4.63 4.78 -18.92
C THR A 14 4.01 3.50 -18.38
N TYR A 15 2.86 3.07 -18.90
CA TYR A 15 2.11 1.91 -18.43
C TYR A 15 1.90 0.87 -19.55
N GLY A 16 2.20 -0.39 -19.27
CA GLY A 16 1.79 -1.52 -20.08
C GLY A 16 0.34 -1.91 -19.77
N ARG A 17 -0.64 -1.38 -20.52
CA ARG A 17 -2.06 -1.65 -20.25
C ARG A 17 -2.48 -3.01 -20.80
N PHE A 18 -3.39 -3.68 -20.08
CA PHE A 18 -4.12 -4.82 -20.64
C PHE A 18 -5.08 -4.33 -21.74
N PRO A 19 -5.34 -5.14 -22.78
CA PRO A 19 -6.16 -4.74 -23.93
C PRO A 19 -7.67 -4.85 -23.60
N VAL A 20 -8.11 -4.16 -22.55
CA VAL A 20 -9.51 -4.16 -22.08
C VAL A 20 -9.92 -2.73 -21.77
N GLU A 21 -11.04 -2.29 -22.33
CA GLU A 21 -11.67 -1.01 -22.07
C GLU A 21 -12.77 -1.19 -21.01
N LEU A 22 -12.46 -0.88 -19.75
CA LEU A 22 -13.41 -0.99 -18.63
C LEU A 22 -14.28 0.28 -18.54
N VAL A 23 -15.61 0.12 -18.43
CA VAL A 23 -16.57 1.23 -18.47
C VAL A 23 -17.38 1.36 -17.18
N SER A 24 -17.58 0.28 -16.43
CA SER A 24 -18.34 0.30 -15.17
C SER A 24 -17.91 -0.82 -14.23
N GLY A 25 -18.37 -0.74 -12.97
CA GLY A 25 -18.13 -1.78 -11.99
C GLY A 25 -19.14 -1.75 -10.85
N LYS A 26 -19.40 -2.92 -10.26
CA LYS A 26 -20.23 -3.09 -9.07
C LYS A 26 -19.66 -4.21 -8.19
N GLY A 27 -19.36 -3.90 -6.92
CA GLY A 27 -18.73 -4.87 -6.02
C GLY A 27 -17.38 -5.32 -6.57
N SER A 28 -17.20 -6.60 -6.82
CA SER A 28 -15.99 -7.19 -7.38
C SER A 28 -16.06 -7.45 -8.89
N ILE A 29 -17.13 -7.00 -9.55
CA ILE A 29 -17.35 -7.22 -10.99
C ILE A 29 -17.09 -5.93 -11.75
N LEU A 30 -16.29 -6.01 -12.81
CA LEU A 30 -16.05 -4.95 -13.78
C LEU A 30 -16.63 -5.31 -15.13
N THR A 31 -17.21 -4.34 -15.82
CA THR A 31 -17.79 -4.52 -17.15
C THR A 31 -16.95 -3.75 -18.19
N ALA A 32 -16.59 -4.44 -19.25
CA ALA A 32 -15.88 -3.85 -20.38
C ALA A 32 -16.86 -3.23 -21.42
N ALA A 33 -16.31 -2.45 -22.34
CA ALA A 33 -17.09 -1.77 -23.37
C ALA A 33 -17.83 -2.72 -24.33
N ASP A 34 -17.36 -3.95 -24.49
CA ASP A 34 -18.00 -5.01 -25.26
C ASP A 34 -19.08 -5.79 -24.47
N GLY A 35 -19.33 -5.40 -23.22
CA GLY A 35 -20.28 -6.04 -22.31
C GLY A 35 -19.73 -7.24 -21.54
N LYS A 36 -18.49 -7.64 -21.77
CA LYS A 36 -17.86 -8.74 -21.03
C LYS A 36 -17.64 -8.35 -19.57
N GLU A 37 -17.98 -9.25 -18.66
CA GLU A 37 -17.78 -9.09 -17.22
C GLU A 37 -16.49 -9.78 -16.76
N TYR A 38 -15.85 -9.17 -15.76
CA TYR A 38 -14.63 -9.66 -15.14
C TYR A 38 -14.74 -9.65 -13.62
N ILE A 39 -14.32 -10.74 -12.98
CA ILE A 39 -14.09 -10.76 -11.53
C ILE A 39 -12.73 -10.09 -11.26
N ASP A 40 -12.75 -9.01 -10.51
CA ASP A 40 -11.54 -8.23 -10.22
C ASP A 40 -10.85 -8.72 -8.93
N LEU A 41 -9.70 -9.33 -9.10
CA LEU A 41 -8.77 -9.68 -8.01
C LEU A 41 -7.60 -8.70 -7.88
N GLY A 42 -7.71 -7.50 -8.49
CA GLY A 42 -6.66 -6.48 -8.45
C GLY A 42 -7.03 -5.22 -7.66
N SER A 43 -8.32 -4.84 -7.64
CA SER A 43 -8.88 -3.67 -6.93
C SER A 43 -8.10 -2.38 -7.17
N GLY A 44 -7.63 -2.13 -8.43
CA GLY A 44 -6.80 -0.98 -8.74
C GLY A 44 -5.46 -0.96 -7.97
N ILE A 45 -4.85 -2.11 -7.79
CA ILE A 45 -3.65 -2.37 -6.97
C ILE A 45 -3.96 -2.14 -5.46
N GLY A 46 -5.04 -2.78 -4.98
CA GLY A 46 -5.44 -2.75 -3.57
C GLY A 46 -6.05 -1.44 -3.09
N VAL A 47 -6.64 -0.66 -3.99
CA VAL A 47 -7.20 0.68 -3.70
C VAL A 47 -8.68 0.61 -3.36
N THR A 48 -9.51 -0.04 -4.18
CA THR A 48 -10.97 -0.12 -3.98
C THR A 48 -11.33 -1.19 -2.95
N CYS A 49 -11.07 -0.89 -1.66
CA CYS A 49 -11.21 -1.85 -0.57
C CYS A 49 -12.61 -2.46 -0.44
N PHE A 50 -13.64 -1.68 -0.72
CA PHE A 50 -15.05 -2.10 -0.66
C PHE A 50 -15.65 -2.37 -2.04
N GLY A 51 -14.80 -2.55 -3.07
CA GLY A 51 -15.23 -2.78 -4.43
C GLY A 51 -15.74 -1.53 -5.13
N PHE A 52 -16.29 -1.73 -6.32
CA PHE A 52 -16.79 -0.64 -7.17
C PHE A 52 -18.24 -0.29 -6.82
N GLY A 53 -18.58 1.00 -6.93
CA GLY A 53 -19.97 1.46 -6.71
C GLY A 53 -20.48 1.25 -5.28
N ASP A 54 -19.60 1.26 -4.27
CA ASP A 54 -19.99 1.18 -2.86
C ASP A 54 -20.88 2.36 -2.48
N GLU A 55 -22.10 2.08 -2.02
CA GLU A 55 -23.13 3.09 -1.81
C GLU A 55 -22.77 4.09 -0.71
N GLN A 56 -22.17 3.63 0.40
CA GLN A 56 -21.81 4.49 1.53
C GLN A 56 -20.68 5.44 1.13
N TRP A 57 -19.67 4.92 0.45
CA TRP A 57 -18.56 5.71 -0.04
C TRP A 57 -19.02 6.72 -1.09
N THR A 58 -19.79 6.27 -2.09
CA THR A 58 -20.31 7.15 -3.16
C THR A 58 -21.16 8.29 -2.59
N LYS A 59 -22.05 7.97 -1.63
CA LYS A 59 -22.88 8.96 -0.95
C LYS A 59 -22.02 10.01 -0.24
N ALA A 60 -21.08 9.59 0.61
CA ALA A 60 -20.24 10.50 1.38
C ALA A 60 -19.41 11.43 0.49
N VAL A 61 -18.84 10.87 -0.59
CA VAL A 61 -18.05 11.63 -1.57
C VAL A 61 -18.93 12.65 -2.31
N THR A 62 -20.11 12.25 -2.78
CA THR A 62 -21.02 13.12 -3.52
C THR A 62 -21.55 14.25 -2.63
N GLU A 63 -22.01 13.95 -1.42
CA GLU A 63 -22.51 14.95 -0.47
C GLU A 63 -21.42 15.97 -0.11
N GLN A 64 -20.19 15.51 0.14
CA GLN A 64 -19.08 16.40 0.43
C GLN A 64 -18.67 17.25 -0.78
N ALA A 65 -18.66 16.67 -1.98
CA ALA A 65 -18.35 17.39 -3.22
C ALA A 65 -19.39 18.50 -3.51
N MET A 66 -20.66 18.28 -3.19
CA MET A 66 -21.72 19.29 -3.30
C MET A 66 -21.62 20.39 -2.22
N ARG A 67 -21.04 20.06 -1.07
CA ARG A 67 -20.93 20.99 0.08
C ARG A 67 -19.68 21.85 0.02
N LEU A 68 -18.51 21.25 -0.15
CA LEU A 68 -17.21 21.94 -0.12
C LEU A 68 -16.11 21.04 -0.70
N GLN A 69 -15.56 21.40 -1.87
CA GLN A 69 -14.56 20.58 -2.58
C GLN A 69 -13.15 20.79 -2.06
N HIS A 70 -12.76 22.08 -1.83
CA HIS A 70 -11.39 22.42 -1.46
C HIS A 70 -11.29 23.84 -0.87
N VAL A 71 -10.47 24.03 0.15
CA VAL A 71 -10.18 25.36 0.76
C VAL A 71 -8.70 25.53 1.15
N SER A 72 -7.82 24.62 0.75
CA SER A 72 -6.43 24.50 1.21
C SER A 72 -6.29 24.22 2.73
N ASN A 73 -5.04 24.09 3.19
CA ASN A 73 -4.73 23.88 4.60
C ASN A 73 -4.60 25.22 5.40
N LEU A 74 -5.08 26.33 4.84
CA LEU A 74 -5.19 27.61 5.55
C LEU A 74 -6.44 27.66 6.44
N TYR A 75 -7.40 26.75 6.22
CA TYR A 75 -8.66 26.71 6.95
C TYR A 75 -8.94 25.29 7.46
N TYR A 76 -9.70 25.21 8.55
CA TYR A 76 -10.11 23.92 9.11
C TYR A 76 -11.31 23.35 8.35
N THR A 77 -11.29 22.05 8.12
CA THR A 77 -12.42 21.30 7.55
C THR A 77 -12.80 20.12 8.43
N GLU A 78 -14.09 19.87 8.58
CA GLU A 78 -14.62 18.82 9.44
C GLU A 78 -14.16 17.42 9.03
N PRO A 79 -14.21 17.00 7.73
CA PRO A 79 -13.80 15.67 7.31
C PRO A 79 -12.30 15.39 7.59
N CYS A 80 -11.43 16.38 7.37
CA CYS A 80 -9.99 16.25 7.63
C CYS A 80 -9.72 16.04 9.13
N ALA A 81 -10.32 16.87 10.00
CA ALA A 81 -10.14 16.76 11.44
C ALA A 81 -10.70 15.43 12.01
N LYS A 82 -11.87 15.00 11.54
CA LYS A 82 -12.49 13.73 11.95
C LYS A 82 -11.66 12.54 11.53
N LEU A 83 -11.15 12.52 10.28
CA LEU A 83 -10.30 11.44 9.80
C LEU A 83 -8.99 11.35 10.59
N ALA A 84 -8.33 12.50 10.86
CA ALA A 84 -7.12 12.52 11.67
C ALA A 84 -7.37 11.96 13.07
N LYS A 85 -8.45 12.39 13.74
CA LYS A 85 -8.87 11.88 15.05
C LYS A 85 -9.08 10.37 15.01
N LEU A 86 -9.88 9.88 14.05
CA LEU A 86 -10.22 8.46 13.93
C LEU A 86 -8.97 7.59 13.70
N LEU A 87 -8.06 8.03 12.83
CA LEU A 87 -6.80 7.32 12.59
C LEU A 87 -5.94 7.27 13.85
N CYS A 88 -5.81 8.39 14.57
CA CYS A 88 -5.05 8.43 15.83
C CYS A 88 -5.67 7.50 16.90
N GLU A 89 -6.98 7.53 17.09
CA GLU A 89 -7.68 6.70 18.07
C GLU A 89 -7.55 5.20 17.78
N LYS A 90 -7.65 4.79 16.50
CA LYS A 90 -7.52 3.38 16.11
C LYS A 90 -6.08 2.85 16.14
N THR A 91 -5.07 3.71 16.13
CA THR A 91 -3.65 3.32 15.99
C THR A 91 -2.79 3.64 17.21
N GLY A 92 -3.25 4.49 18.11
CA GLY A 92 -2.45 5.05 19.21
C GLY A 92 -1.47 6.13 18.76
N MET A 93 -1.44 6.47 17.47
CA MET A 93 -0.67 7.61 16.96
C MET A 93 -1.23 8.94 17.46
N LYS A 94 -0.49 10.03 17.32
CA LYS A 94 -0.82 11.32 17.94
C LYS A 94 -1.19 12.40 16.94
N LYS A 95 -0.52 12.41 15.77
CA LYS A 95 -0.79 13.38 14.71
C LYS A 95 -0.74 12.75 13.33
N VAL A 96 -1.42 13.37 12.38
CA VAL A 96 -1.46 12.95 10.98
C VAL A 96 -1.13 14.13 10.09
N PHE A 97 -0.22 13.94 9.15
CA PHE A 97 -0.06 14.80 7.98
C PHE A 97 -0.73 14.12 6.79
N PHE A 98 -1.60 14.85 6.07
CA PHE A 98 -2.26 14.32 4.88
C PHE A 98 -1.56 14.76 3.60
N SER A 99 -1.48 13.85 2.64
CA SER A 99 -0.94 14.02 1.28
C SER A 99 -1.89 13.41 0.25
N ASN A 100 -1.44 13.21 -1.00
CA ASN A 100 -2.29 12.72 -2.08
C ASN A 100 -1.93 11.32 -2.58
N SER A 101 -0.80 10.80 -2.16
CA SER A 101 -0.27 9.53 -2.63
C SER A 101 0.63 8.85 -1.58
N GLY A 102 0.91 7.55 -1.79
CA GLY A 102 1.87 6.83 -0.95
C GLY A 102 3.30 7.39 -1.06
N ALA A 103 3.71 7.83 -2.26
CA ALA A 103 5.02 8.45 -2.43
C ALA A 103 5.16 9.74 -1.61
N GLU A 104 4.15 10.61 -1.63
CA GLU A 104 4.14 11.85 -0.80
C GLU A 104 4.09 11.53 0.69
N SER A 105 3.38 10.47 1.10
CA SER A 105 3.36 10.04 2.50
C SER A 105 4.75 9.55 2.94
N ASN A 106 5.47 8.83 2.08
CA ASN A 106 6.83 8.38 2.33
C ASN A 106 7.84 9.55 2.31
N GLU A 107 7.68 10.54 1.42
CA GLU A 107 8.46 11.79 1.46
C GLU A 107 8.32 12.50 2.82
N CYS A 108 7.09 12.60 3.34
CA CYS A 108 6.85 13.15 4.66
C CYS A 108 7.52 12.30 5.76
N ALA A 109 7.39 10.97 5.71
CA ALA A 109 8.01 10.06 6.67
C ALA A 109 9.53 10.23 6.72
N VAL A 110 10.18 10.28 5.55
CA VAL A 110 11.63 10.53 5.44
C VAL A 110 12.02 11.89 6.03
N LYS A 111 11.25 12.95 5.74
CA LYS A 111 11.50 14.30 6.29
C LYS A 111 11.36 14.32 7.82
N VAL A 112 10.34 13.66 8.38
CA VAL A 112 10.16 13.54 9.85
C VAL A 112 11.37 12.83 10.46
N ALA A 113 11.77 11.68 9.91
CA ALA A 113 12.89 10.90 10.44
C ALA A 113 14.22 11.68 10.38
N ARG A 114 14.53 12.30 9.23
CA ARG A 114 15.74 13.12 9.05
C ARG A 114 15.77 14.31 9.99
N LYS A 115 14.66 15.04 10.12
CA LYS A 115 14.60 16.21 11.01
C LYS A 115 14.70 15.80 12.47
N TYR A 116 14.03 14.71 12.89
CA TYR A 116 14.17 14.14 14.23
C TYR A 116 15.64 13.83 14.54
N SER A 117 16.30 13.12 13.61
CA SER A 117 17.70 12.73 13.77
C SER A 117 18.63 13.94 13.82
N ALA A 118 18.44 14.92 12.94
CA ALA A 118 19.24 16.15 12.96
C ALA A 118 19.13 16.89 14.29
N MET A 119 17.93 16.96 14.88
CA MET A 119 17.69 17.57 16.19
C MET A 119 18.37 16.80 17.36
N LYS A 120 18.54 15.48 17.23
CA LYS A 120 19.06 14.61 18.30
C LYS A 120 20.54 14.26 18.15
N LYS A 121 21.01 14.05 16.92
CA LYS A 121 22.30 13.45 16.60
C LYS A 121 23.17 14.32 15.68
N GLY A 122 22.63 15.44 15.18
CA GLY A 122 23.31 16.34 14.24
C GLY A 122 22.94 16.08 12.77
N GLU A 123 23.28 17.05 11.91
CA GLU A 123 22.88 17.08 10.50
C GLU A 123 23.50 15.98 9.64
N ASP A 124 24.63 15.43 10.05
CA ASP A 124 25.30 14.32 9.35
C ASP A 124 24.57 12.98 9.50
N CYS A 125 23.62 12.86 10.45
CA CYS A 125 22.80 11.67 10.65
C CYS A 125 21.53 11.76 9.82
N TYR A 126 21.59 11.44 8.52
CA TYR A 126 20.47 11.57 7.56
C TYR A 126 20.16 10.29 6.77
N THR A 127 20.93 9.22 6.95
CA THR A 127 20.75 7.97 6.20
C THR A 127 19.47 7.24 6.65
N ILE A 128 18.65 6.85 5.69
CA ILE A 128 17.48 5.99 5.90
C ILE A 128 17.84 4.58 5.42
N LEU A 129 17.68 3.59 6.30
CA LEU A 129 17.78 2.18 5.93
C LEU A 129 16.42 1.70 5.40
N THR A 130 16.45 1.06 4.24
CA THR A 130 15.31 0.36 3.64
C THR A 130 15.72 -1.07 3.28
N LEU A 131 14.82 -1.85 2.68
CA LEU A 131 15.12 -3.24 2.35
C LEU A 131 15.38 -3.42 0.86
N VAL A 132 16.27 -4.34 0.53
CA VAL A 132 16.41 -4.88 -0.84
C VAL A 132 15.05 -5.42 -1.28
N ASN A 133 14.66 -5.18 -2.51
CA ASN A 133 13.33 -5.49 -3.09
C ASN A 133 12.15 -4.68 -2.52
N SER A 134 12.39 -3.64 -1.70
CA SER A 134 11.32 -2.73 -1.28
C SER A 134 10.80 -1.86 -2.43
N PHE A 135 9.62 -1.26 -2.21
CA PHE A 135 9.06 -0.26 -3.11
C PHE A 135 8.36 0.86 -2.32
N HIS A 136 8.91 2.06 -2.37
CA HIS A 136 8.42 3.20 -1.58
C HIS A 136 7.88 4.37 -2.40
N GLY A 137 7.96 4.31 -3.74
CA GLY A 137 7.40 5.32 -4.64
C GLY A 137 8.24 5.63 -5.86
N ARG A 138 7.81 6.66 -6.61
CA ARG A 138 8.41 7.09 -7.90
C ARG A 138 8.90 8.53 -7.90
N THR A 139 8.79 9.28 -6.80
CA THR A 139 9.49 10.57 -6.64
C THR A 139 10.98 10.33 -6.50
N LEU A 140 11.82 11.33 -6.77
CA LEU A 140 13.28 11.12 -6.75
C LEU A 140 13.79 10.59 -5.39
N THR A 141 13.22 11.06 -4.27
CA THR A 141 13.61 10.58 -2.94
C THR A 141 13.06 9.18 -2.64
N THR A 142 11.78 8.93 -2.91
CA THR A 142 11.19 7.60 -2.69
C THR A 142 11.70 6.56 -3.70
N LEU A 143 12.15 7.02 -4.87
CA LEU A 143 12.87 6.18 -5.82
C LEU A 143 14.22 5.72 -5.25
N ALA A 144 14.98 6.64 -4.63
CA ALA A 144 16.21 6.30 -3.94
C ALA A 144 15.99 5.38 -2.73
N ALA A 145 14.84 5.50 -2.04
CA ALA A 145 14.44 4.62 -0.95
C ALA A 145 14.04 3.20 -1.43
N THR A 146 13.62 3.06 -2.69
CA THR A 146 13.17 1.79 -3.29
C THR A 146 14.38 0.90 -3.58
N GLY A 147 14.48 -0.26 -2.92
CA GLY A 147 15.61 -1.19 -3.01
C GLY A 147 15.60 -2.09 -4.24
N GLN A 148 15.35 -1.55 -5.42
CA GLN A 148 15.27 -2.27 -6.70
C GLN A 148 16.00 -1.50 -7.81
N ASP A 149 17.21 -1.91 -8.13
CA ASP A 149 18.14 -1.20 -9.03
C ASP A 149 17.57 -0.92 -10.43
N HIS A 150 16.67 -1.77 -10.94
CA HIS A 150 16.09 -1.56 -12.25
C HIS A 150 15.22 -0.29 -12.34
N PHE A 151 14.68 0.20 -11.21
CA PHE A 151 13.97 1.48 -11.16
C PHE A 151 14.92 2.68 -11.13
N HIS A 152 16.17 2.51 -10.70
CA HIS A 152 17.16 3.57 -10.59
C HIS A 152 17.82 3.92 -11.93
N LYS A 153 17.71 3.01 -12.90
CA LYS A 153 18.29 3.19 -14.23
C LYS A 153 17.75 4.49 -14.85
N ASP A 154 18.65 5.27 -15.44
CA ASP A 154 18.38 6.51 -16.16
C ASP A 154 17.89 7.70 -15.29
N PHE A 155 17.79 7.56 -13.94
CA PHE A 155 17.39 8.62 -13.01
C PHE A 155 18.49 9.07 -12.03
N LYS A 156 19.74 8.84 -12.40
CA LYS A 156 20.90 9.28 -11.60
C LYS A 156 21.20 10.76 -11.83
N PRO A 157 21.73 11.51 -10.81
CA PRO A 157 22.09 11.01 -9.47
C PRO A 157 20.85 10.77 -8.61
N LEU A 158 20.85 9.69 -7.81
CA LEU A 158 19.82 9.44 -6.82
C LEU A 158 19.93 10.41 -5.64
N THR A 159 18.82 10.69 -4.97
CA THR A 159 18.84 11.41 -3.70
C THR A 159 19.73 10.69 -2.69
N PRO A 160 20.75 11.36 -2.11
CA PRO A 160 21.69 10.72 -1.18
C PRO A 160 21.05 10.35 0.16
N GLY A 161 21.72 9.46 0.91
CA GLY A 161 21.31 9.08 2.26
C GLY A 161 20.27 7.98 2.28
N PHE A 162 20.42 6.98 1.43
CA PHE A 162 19.68 5.71 1.49
C PHE A 162 20.64 4.54 1.41
N ALA A 163 20.39 3.52 2.22
CA ALA A 163 21.09 2.24 2.16
C ALA A 163 20.07 1.09 2.27
N HIS A 164 20.37 -0.02 1.59
CA HIS A 164 19.44 -1.15 1.50
C HIS A 164 20.07 -2.39 2.13
N VAL A 165 19.33 -3.03 3.05
CA VAL A 165 19.72 -4.28 3.69
C VAL A 165 18.83 -5.44 3.22
N PRO A 166 19.32 -6.69 3.19
CA PRO A 166 18.50 -7.84 2.85
C PRO A 166 17.30 -7.99 3.80
N ALA A 167 16.13 -8.32 3.24
CA ALA A 167 14.94 -8.61 4.04
C ALA A 167 15.14 -9.91 4.85
N ASN A 168 14.64 -9.92 6.09
CA ASN A 168 14.74 -11.05 7.03
C ASN A 168 16.18 -11.43 7.45
N ASP A 169 17.15 -10.56 7.25
CA ASP A 169 18.52 -10.71 7.72
C ASP A 169 18.78 -9.76 8.90
N ILE A 170 18.66 -10.29 10.13
CA ILE A 170 18.81 -9.54 11.38
C ILE A 170 20.27 -9.09 11.57
N GLU A 171 21.23 -9.91 11.16
CA GLU A 171 22.66 -9.62 11.33
C GLU A 171 23.05 -8.44 10.42
N ALA A 172 22.68 -8.48 9.14
CA ALA A 172 22.90 -7.37 8.20
C ALA A 172 22.22 -6.06 8.65
N LEU A 173 21.00 -6.13 9.19
CA LEU A 173 20.32 -4.95 9.74
C LEU A 173 21.06 -4.40 10.96
N THR A 174 21.51 -5.26 11.87
CA THR A 174 22.24 -4.87 13.08
C THR A 174 23.59 -4.21 12.71
N GLU A 175 24.33 -4.81 11.79
CA GLU A 175 25.58 -4.25 11.28
C GLU A 175 25.37 -2.87 10.64
N ALA A 176 24.34 -2.73 9.79
CA ALA A 176 24.02 -1.47 9.14
C ALA A 176 23.61 -0.38 10.15
N VAL A 177 22.84 -0.71 11.17
CA VAL A 177 22.47 0.25 12.25
C VAL A 177 23.72 0.71 13.00
N ASN A 178 24.62 -0.21 13.36
CA ASN A 178 25.82 0.12 14.12
C ASN A 178 26.86 0.91 13.32
N THR A 179 26.97 0.64 12.01
CA THR A 179 28.00 1.27 11.16
C THR A 179 27.57 2.59 10.55
N LEU A 180 26.29 2.71 10.17
CA LEU A 180 25.76 3.88 9.46
C LEU A 180 25.06 4.89 10.37
N ASN A 181 24.76 4.53 11.63
CA ASN A 181 23.99 5.37 12.55
C ASN A 181 22.80 6.07 11.86
N PRO A 182 21.79 5.32 11.36
CA PRO A 182 20.79 5.86 10.46
C PRO A 182 19.82 6.81 11.17
N ALA A 183 19.25 7.72 10.39
CA ALA A 183 18.19 8.63 10.80
C ALA A 183 16.83 7.93 10.91
N GLY A 184 16.66 6.77 10.29
CA GLY A 184 15.42 5.98 10.32
C GLY A 184 15.58 4.62 9.65
N VAL A 185 14.71 3.69 10.01
CA VAL A 185 14.54 2.39 9.34
C VAL A 185 13.14 2.30 8.77
N MET A 186 12.99 2.06 7.47
CA MET A 186 11.71 1.99 6.78
C MET A 186 11.48 0.58 6.24
N LEU A 187 10.33 -0.01 6.59
CA LEU A 187 9.96 -1.38 6.24
C LEU A 187 8.54 -1.45 5.62
N GLU A 188 8.35 -2.36 4.66
CA GLU A 188 7.03 -2.91 4.30
C GLU A 188 6.87 -4.25 5.04
N CYS A 189 5.81 -4.47 5.80
CA CYS A 189 5.57 -5.77 6.46
C CYS A 189 5.37 -6.94 5.48
N VAL A 190 4.93 -6.62 4.26
CA VAL A 190 4.92 -7.49 3.09
C VAL A 190 5.42 -6.68 1.91
N GLN A 191 6.53 -7.07 1.32
CA GLN A 191 7.07 -6.41 0.12
C GLN A 191 6.17 -6.66 -1.08
N GLY A 192 5.31 -5.70 -1.42
CA GLY A 192 4.27 -5.87 -2.43
C GLY A 192 4.81 -6.01 -3.84
N GLU A 193 5.49 -4.98 -4.32
CA GLU A 193 6.13 -4.96 -5.66
C GLU A 193 7.37 -5.86 -5.71
N GLY A 194 7.94 -6.19 -4.56
CA GLY A 194 9.06 -7.11 -4.39
C GLY A 194 8.72 -8.60 -4.59
N GLY A 195 7.45 -8.94 -4.87
CA GLY A 195 7.01 -10.33 -5.09
C GLY A 195 6.09 -10.89 -4.00
N VAL A 196 5.39 -10.04 -3.27
CA VAL A 196 4.49 -10.42 -2.16
C VAL A 196 5.22 -11.29 -1.13
N ASN A 197 6.32 -10.75 -0.60
CA ASN A 197 7.19 -11.45 0.35
C ASN A 197 6.99 -10.89 1.76
N PRO A 198 6.37 -11.65 2.69
CA PRO A 198 6.23 -11.24 4.09
C PRO A 198 7.57 -11.18 4.80
N LEU A 199 7.71 -10.19 5.69
CA LEU A 199 8.77 -10.20 6.69
C LEU A 199 8.42 -11.19 7.82
N THR A 200 9.46 -11.79 8.39
CA THR A 200 9.28 -12.69 9.53
C THR A 200 8.97 -11.89 10.80
N PRO A 201 8.18 -12.43 11.73
CA PRO A 201 7.91 -11.78 13.01
C PRO A 201 9.18 -11.45 13.78
N GLU A 202 10.18 -12.32 13.72
CA GLU A 202 11.48 -12.17 14.38
C GLU A 202 12.22 -10.94 13.84
N PHE A 203 12.24 -10.77 12.51
CA PHE A 203 12.89 -9.64 11.85
C PHE A 203 12.20 -8.31 12.20
N VAL A 204 10.87 -8.24 12.12
CA VAL A 204 10.14 -7.01 12.44
C VAL A 204 10.31 -6.60 13.91
N ARG A 205 10.28 -7.57 14.83
CA ARG A 205 10.53 -7.30 16.27
C ARG A 205 11.98 -6.91 16.53
N ALA A 206 12.94 -7.54 15.86
CA ALA A 206 14.35 -7.17 15.97
C ALA A 206 14.59 -5.74 15.48
N ALA A 207 14.01 -5.38 14.32
CA ALA A 207 14.08 -4.03 13.79
C ALA A 207 13.48 -2.99 14.76
N ALA A 208 12.31 -3.29 15.34
CA ALA A 208 11.68 -2.42 16.33
C ALA A 208 12.55 -2.24 17.58
N LYS A 209 13.15 -3.34 18.08
CA LYS A 209 14.04 -3.29 19.23
C LYS A 209 15.32 -2.49 18.93
N LEU A 210 15.98 -2.75 17.81
CA LEU A 210 17.18 -2.02 17.38
C LEU A 210 16.89 -0.51 17.25
N CYS A 211 15.75 -0.13 16.67
CA CYS A 211 15.34 1.26 16.55
C CYS A 211 15.13 1.90 17.93
N ALA A 212 14.46 1.22 18.84
CA ALA A 212 14.23 1.71 20.20
C ALA A 212 15.53 1.87 21.00
N ASP A 213 16.41 0.86 20.96
CA ASP A 213 17.68 0.86 21.69
C ASP A 213 18.65 1.96 21.25
N ASN A 214 18.56 2.40 19.96
CA ASN A 214 19.45 3.40 19.34
C ASN A 214 18.80 4.76 19.11
N ASP A 215 17.60 4.99 19.63
CA ASP A 215 16.79 6.20 19.40
C ASP A 215 16.66 6.57 17.91
N ILE A 216 16.31 5.56 17.11
CA ILE A 216 16.07 5.67 15.67
C ILE A 216 14.56 5.56 15.41
N PRO A 217 13.92 6.46 14.64
CA PRO A 217 12.53 6.28 14.22
C PRO A 217 12.32 5.00 13.40
N LEU A 218 11.42 4.12 13.86
CA LEU A 218 10.90 3.01 13.06
C LEU A 218 9.76 3.51 12.18
N MET A 219 9.90 3.38 10.87
CA MET A 219 8.91 3.75 9.88
C MET A 219 8.32 2.49 9.24
N ILE A 220 7.00 2.36 9.21
CA ILE A 220 6.32 1.27 8.49
C ILE A 220 5.53 1.85 7.32
N ASP A 221 5.88 1.39 6.12
CA ASP A 221 5.14 1.68 4.90
C ASP A 221 3.93 0.75 4.80
N GLU A 222 2.76 1.28 5.12
CA GLU A 222 1.46 0.62 5.06
C GLU A 222 0.66 1.02 3.81
N VAL A 223 1.31 1.58 2.81
CA VAL A 223 0.66 2.03 1.57
C VAL A 223 -0.06 0.88 0.88
N GLN A 224 0.51 -0.31 0.86
CA GLN A 224 -0.13 -1.49 0.24
C GLN A 224 -0.66 -2.50 1.27
N THR A 225 -0.06 -2.60 2.44
CA THR A 225 -0.41 -3.56 3.49
C THR A 225 -1.52 -3.08 4.43
N GLY A 226 -1.73 -1.77 4.50
CA GLY A 226 -2.68 -1.14 5.42
C GLY A 226 -4.14 -1.22 5.01
N ASN A 227 -4.95 -0.50 5.76
CA ASN A 227 -6.37 -0.30 5.52
C ASN A 227 -7.16 -1.62 5.41
N GLY A 228 -6.87 -2.56 6.30
CA GLY A 228 -7.57 -3.84 6.41
C GLY A 228 -7.04 -4.95 5.50
N ARG A 229 -6.12 -4.66 4.57
CA ARG A 229 -5.63 -5.61 3.55
C ARG A 229 -5.11 -6.91 4.14
N THR A 230 -4.39 -6.84 5.26
CA THR A 230 -3.81 -8.01 5.92
C THR A 230 -4.71 -8.65 6.99
N GLY A 231 -5.94 -8.14 7.17
CA GLY A 231 -6.87 -8.61 8.21
C GLY A 231 -6.64 -7.97 9.60
N LYS A 232 -5.83 -6.92 9.67
CA LYS A 232 -5.70 -5.91 10.71
C LYS A 232 -5.83 -4.54 10.07
N LEU A 233 -6.08 -3.47 10.83
CA LEU A 233 -6.11 -2.12 10.27
C LEU A 233 -4.80 -1.80 9.56
N TYR A 234 -3.67 -2.06 10.23
CA TYR A 234 -2.32 -2.00 9.69
C TYR A 234 -1.54 -3.28 9.96
N ALA A 235 -0.66 -3.66 9.05
CA ALA A 235 0.06 -4.93 9.10
C ALA A 235 1.01 -5.04 10.31
N TYR A 236 1.62 -3.94 10.76
CA TYR A 236 2.52 -3.95 11.91
C TYR A 236 1.83 -4.49 13.19
N GLN A 237 0.49 -4.40 13.26
CA GLN A 237 -0.29 -4.90 14.40
C GLN A 237 -0.24 -6.44 14.55
N HIS A 238 0.11 -7.17 13.48
CA HIS A 238 0.31 -8.63 13.55
C HIS A 238 1.57 -9.01 14.34
N PHE A 239 2.55 -8.11 14.41
CA PHE A 239 3.85 -8.36 15.00
C PHE A 239 3.95 -7.87 16.46
N GLY A 240 2.94 -7.14 16.94
CA GLY A 240 2.93 -6.56 18.29
C GLY A 240 3.96 -5.45 18.48
N VAL A 241 4.32 -4.74 17.41
CA VAL A 241 5.22 -3.58 17.45
C VAL A 241 4.44 -2.29 17.31
N GLN A 242 4.98 -1.19 17.84
CA GLN A 242 4.44 0.16 17.67
C GLN A 242 5.50 1.01 16.96
N PRO A 243 5.29 1.36 15.67
CA PRO A 243 6.23 2.21 14.95
C PRO A 243 6.13 3.67 15.39
N ASP A 244 7.16 4.46 15.07
CA ASP A 244 7.17 5.90 15.28
C ASP A 244 6.45 6.64 14.16
N ILE A 245 6.53 6.11 12.93
CA ILE A 245 5.92 6.72 11.74
C ILE A 245 5.23 5.62 10.93
N VAL A 246 4.01 5.90 10.47
CA VAL A 246 3.26 5.03 9.54
C VAL A 246 2.87 5.84 8.32
N SER A 247 3.27 5.41 7.13
CA SER A 247 2.77 5.97 5.88
C SER A 247 1.65 5.08 5.33
N THR A 248 0.59 5.68 4.82
CA THR A 248 -0.56 4.97 4.24
C THR A 248 -1.16 5.74 3.08
N ALA A 249 -1.82 5.04 2.16
CA ALA A 249 -2.53 5.58 1.00
C ALA A 249 -3.45 4.50 0.41
N LYS A 250 -3.53 4.40 -0.92
CA LYS A 250 -4.30 3.34 -1.64
C LYS A 250 -5.67 3.09 -1.03
N GLY A 251 -5.82 1.99 -0.30
CA GLY A 251 -7.06 1.61 0.35
C GLY A 251 -7.66 2.65 1.29
N LEU A 252 -6.86 3.58 1.81
CA LEU A 252 -7.34 4.69 2.63
C LEU A 252 -8.42 5.51 1.90
N GLY A 253 -8.20 5.82 0.62
CA GLY A 253 -9.12 6.64 -0.17
C GLY A 253 -10.28 5.89 -0.80
N GLY A 254 -10.23 4.56 -0.85
CA GLY A 254 -11.26 3.75 -1.49
C GLY A 254 -11.48 4.04 -2.99
N GLY A 255 -10.57 4.76 -3.64
CA GLY A 255 -10.65 5.18 -5.04
C GLY A 255 -10.21 6.64 -5.27
N LEU A 256 -10.23 7.48 -4.24
CA LEU A 256 -9.75 8.86 -4.31
C LEU A 256 -8.27 8.98 -3.91
N PRO A 257 -7.54 9.95 -4.49
CA PRO A 257 -6.14 10.19 -4.17
C PRO A 257 -6.00 10.83 -2.79
N ILE A 258 -5.56 10.05 -1.83
CA ILE A 258 -5.22 10.48 -0.47
C ILE A 258 -4.07 9.63 0.07
N GLY A 259 -3.15 10.26 0.77
CA GLY A 259 -2.14 9.62 1.58
C GLY A 259 -2.10 10.25 2.96
N ALA A 260 -1.49 9.56 3.91
CA ALA A 260 -1.31 10.06 5.25
C ALA A 260 0.00 9.55 5.86
N THR A 261 0.62 10.39 6.67
CA THR A 261 1.77 10.05 7.52
C THR A 261 1.37 10.24 8.97
N LEU A 262 1.24 9.13 9.69
CA LEU A 262 0.88 9.12 11.10
C LEU A 262 2.15 9.17 11.94
N MET A 263 2.14 9.95 13.00
CA MET A 263 3.28 10.23 13.87
C MET A 263 2.98 9.84 15.32
N SER A 264 3.91 9.11 15.94
CA SER A 264 3.85 8.74 17.35
C SER A 264 4.13 9.94 18.28
N GLU A 265 3.98 9.72 19.59
CA GLU A 265 4.36 10.68 20.64
C GLU A 265 5.79 11.21 20.44
N LYS A 266 6.72 10.33 20.07
CA LYS A 266 8.15 10.62 19.88
C LYS A 266 8.40 11.69 18.81
N VAL A 267 7.61 11.66 17.71
CA VAL A 267 7.89 12.49 16.52
C VAL A 267 6.78 13.48 16.16
N GLN A 268 5.67 13.51 16.90
CA GLN A 268 4.47 14.30 16.56
C GLN A 268 4.69 15.81 16.41
N ASN A 269 5.73 16.36 17.01
CA ASN A 269 6.06 17.79 17.01
C ASN A 269 7.35 18.13 16.25
N VAL A 270 7.90 17.17 15.47
CA VAL A 270 9.14 17.37 14.70
C VAL A 270 8.92 18.38 13.58
N LEU A 271 7.80 18.30 12.87
CA LEU A 271 7.46 19.26 11.82
C LEU A 271 6.65 20.42 12.40
N GLY A 272 7.07 21.64 12.09
CA GLY A 272 6.37 22.88 12.40
C GLY A 272 5.86 23.59 11.13
N PRO A 273 5.21 24.76 11.30
CA PRO A 273 4.73 25.57 10.17
C PRO A 273 5.87 25.90 9.19
N GLY A 274 5.65 25.62 7.89
CA GLY A 274 6.64 25.88 6.83
C GLY A 274 7.60 24.72 6.53
N ASP A 275 7.70 23.71 7.39
CA ASP A 275 8.63 22.58 7.16
C ASP A 275 8.18 21.62 6.06
N HIS A 276 6.85 21.45 5.92
CA HIS A 276 6.25 20.59 4.92
C HIS A 276 4.84 21.08 4.58
N GLY A 277 4.33 20.69 3.40
CA GLY A 277 3.01 21.11 2.96
C GLY A 277 2.52 20.33 1.75
N SER A 278 1.22 20.41 1.52
CA SER A 278 0.54 19.87 0.35
C SER A 278 -0.69 20.73 0.05
N THR A 279 -0.86 21.17 -1.18
CA THR A 279 -2.02 21.95 -1.60
C THR A 279 -3.32 21.17 -1.39
N TYR A 280 -3.35 19.90 -1.78
CA TYR A 280 -4.54 19.05 -1.74
C TYR A 280 -4.57 18.08 -0.55
N GLY A 281 -3.49 17.97 0.24
CA GLY A 281 -3.45 17.08 1.40
C GLY A 281 -4.55 17.41 2.39
N GLY A 282 -5.32 16.41 2.81
CA GLY A 282 -6.50 16.61 3.66
C GLY A 282 -7.72 17.17 2.93
N ASN A 283 -7.78 17.03 1.58
CA ASN A 283 -8.93 17.45 0.79
C ASN A 283 -10.24 16.91 1.39
N PRO A 284 -11.27 17.77 1.61
CA PRO A 284 -12.50 17.36 2.28
C PRO A 284 -13.22 16.19 1.62
N VAL A 285 -13.24 16.13 0.28
CA VAL A 285 -13.92 15.06 -0.47
C VAL A 285 -13.17 13.75 -0.29
N CYS A 286 -11.84 13.77 -0.39
CA CYS A 286 -11.01 12.58 -0.17
C CYS A 286 -11.11 12.09 1.28
N CYS A 287 -11.13 13.01 2.25
CA CYS A 287 -11.29 12.67 3.66
C CYS A 287 -12.68 12.09 3.98
N ALA A 288 -13.75 12.59 3.36
CA ALA A 288 -15.09 12.04 3.51
C ALA A 288 -15.18 10.61 2.99
N GLY A 289 -14.60 10.31 1.83
CA GLY A 289 -14.48 8.95 1.32
C GLY A 289 -13.65 8.06 2.25
N ALA A 290 -12.49 8.54 2.73
CA ALA A 290 -11.61 7.80 3.62
C ALA A 290 -12.25 7.50 4.99
N LEU A 291 -13.07 8.40 5.54
CA LEU A 291 -13.82 8.16 6.76
C LEU A 291 -14.70 6.92 6.63
N THR A 292 -15.46 6.80 5.53
CA THR A 292 -16.33 5.63 5.31
C THR A 292 -15.55 4.31 5.21
N VAL A 293 -14.31 4.37 4.73
CA VAL A 293 -13.42 3.19 4.70
C VAL A 293 -13.01 2.83 6.11
N ILE A 294 -12.40 3.76 6.86
CA ILE A 294 -11.79 3.49 8.16
C ILE A 294 -12.82 3.14 9.24
N GLU A 295 -14.01 3.75 9.21
CA GLU A 295 -15.11 3.46 10.14
C GLU A 295 -15.59 2.02 10.05
N ARG A 296 -15.64 1.45 8.85
CA ARG A 296 -16.10 0.09 8.57
C ARG A 296 -15.05 -1.01 8.82
N LEU A 297 -13.79 -0.65 9.06
CA LEU A 297 -12.74 -1.60 9.38
C LEU A 297 -12.78 -1.95 10.87
N ASP A 298 -13.84 -2.65 11.28
CA ASP A 298 -14.01 -3.20 12.62
C ASP A 298 -13.49 -4.65 12.71
N ASP A 299 -13.48 -5.22 13.92
CA ASP A 299 -12.96 -6.57 14.17
C ASP A 299 -13.75 -7.66 13.42
N ASN A 300 -15.05 -7.49 13.24
CA ASN A 300 -15.90 -8.44 12.51
C ASN A 300 -15.55 -8.44 11.02
N PHE A 301 -15.43 -7.25 10.43
CA PHE A 301 -15.02 -7.11 9.04
C PHE A 301 -13.61 -7.67 8.81
N LEU A 302 -12.65 -7.28 9.64
CA LEU A 302 -11.26 -7.75 9.56
C LEU A 302 -11.16 -9.27 9.78
N SER A 303 -12.02 -9.86 10.63
CA SER A 303 -12.12 -11.31 10.77
C SER A 303 -12.59 -11.98 9.48
N SER A 304 -13.53 -11.36 8.74
CA SER A 304 -13.96 -11.87 7.43
C SER A 304 -12.82 -11.88 6.41
N VAL A 305 -11.96 -10.87 6.42
CA VAL A 305 -10.74 -10.82 5.58
C VAL A 305 -9.81 -12.00 5.92
N ARG A 306 -9.57 -12.25 7.21
CA ARG A 306 -8.74 -13.39 7.64
C ARG A 306 -9.33 -14.75 7.23
N ARG A 307 -10.66 -14.92 7.31
CA ARG A 307 -11.32 -16.16 6.86
C ARG A 307 -11.14 -16.40 5.36
N LYS A 308 -11.34 -15.36 4.53
CA LYS A 308 -11.11 -15.43 3.08
C LYS A 308 -9.65 -15.77 2.77
N SER A 309 -8.71 -15.13 3.46
CA SER A 309 -7.29 -15.44 3.37
C SER A 309 -7.02 -16.93 3.67
N GLY A 310 -7.49 -17.42 4.82
CA GLY A 310 -7.34 -18.83 5.21
C GLY A 310 -7.87 -19.78 4.16
N TYR A 311 -9.00 -19.48 3.53
CA TYR A 311 -9.54 -20.28 2.43
C TYR A 311 -8.58 -20.32 1.22
N VAL A 312 -8.03 -19.17 0.80
CA VAL A 312 -7.10 -19.14 -0.34
C VAL A 312 -5.84 -19.96 -0.06
N PHE A 313 -5.22 -19.77 1.11
CA PHE A 313 -4.03 -20.52 1.49
C PHE A 313 -4.29 -22.02 1.59
N ALA A 314 -5.40 -22.44 2.22
CA ALA A 314 -5.74 -23.85 2.38
C ALA A 314 -6.04 -24.55 1.03
N THR A 315 -6.66 -23.84 0.08
CA THR A 315 -7.17 -24.48 -1.15
C THR A 315 -6.23 -24.34 -2.34
N ARG A 316 -5.22 -23.47 -2.28
CA ARG A 316 -4.32 -23.18 -3.42
C ARG A 316 -2.87 -23.60 -3.19
N ALA A 317 -2.42 -23.80 -1.95
CA ALA A 317 -1.01 -24.10 -1.66
C ALA A 317 -0.48 -25.38 -2.34
N ASN A 318 -1.35 -26.38 -2.58
CA ASN A 318 -0.99 -27.68 -3.17
C ASN A 318 -1.76 -27.95 -4.49
N ALA A 319 -2.28 -26.91 -5.15
CA ALA A 319 -3.01 -27.12 -6.40
C ALA A 319 -2.04 -27.38 -7.58
N PRO A 320 -2.42 -28.20 -8.58
CA PRO A 320 -1.59 -28.44 -9.75
C PRO A 320 -1.16 -27.12 -10.43
N GLY A 321 0.12 -27.03 -10.84
CA GLY A 321 0.69 -25.85 -11.45
C GLY A 321 1.00 -24.70 -10.48
N ILE A 322 0.76 -24.86 -9.17
CA ILE A 322 1.09 -23.89 -8.12
C ILE A 322 2.25 -24.45 -7.29
N GLU A 323 3.37 -23.70 -7.25
CA GLU A 323 4.57 -24.04 -6.50
C GLU A 323 4.55 -23.51 -5.06
N GLY A 324 3.73 -22.48 -4.79
CA GLY A 324 3.61 -21.91 -3.46
C GLY A 324 2.70 -20.69 -3.41
N VAL A 325 2.27 -20.36 -2.19
CA VAL A 325 1.46 -19.18 -1.87
C VAL A 325 2.15 -18.39 -0.77
N SER A 326 2.28 -17.10 -0.94
CA SER A 326 2.88 -16.18 0.03
C SER A 326 1.98 -14.97 0.27
N GLY A 327 2.24 -14.23 1.33
CA GLY A 327 1.50 -13.00 1.64
C GLY A 327 0.84 -13.02 3.02
N LEU A 328 -0.05 -12.06 3.26
CA LEU A 328 -0.77 -11.89 4.52
C LEU A 328 -2.16 -11.29 4.24
N GLY A 329 -3.19 -11.87 4.82
CA GLY A 329 -4.57 -11.46 4.54
C GLY A 329 -4.93 -11.65 3.07
N LEU A 330 -5.53 -10.64 2.46
CA LEU A 330 -5.88 -10.61 1.03
C LEU A 330 -4.81 -9.86 0.19
N MET A 331 -3.59 -9.87 0.60
CA MET A 331 -2.41 -9.53 -0.18
C MET A 331 -1.65 -10.83 -0.46
N ILE A 332 -1.88 -11.44 -1.63
CA ILE A 332 -1.52 -12.82 -1.92
C ILE A 332 -0.65 -12.87 -3.18
N GLY A 333 0.45 -13.60 -3.09
CA GLY A 333 1.33 -13.96 -4.19
C GLY A 333 1.28 -15.45 -4.45
N ILE A 334 0.99 -15.86 -5.68
CA ILE A 334 0.95 -17.26 -6.10
C ILE A 334 2.11 -17.51 -7.05
N LYS A 335 3.04 -18.35 -6.64
CA LYS A 335 4.13 -18.85 -7.48
C LYS A 335 3.61 -19.99 -8.32
N THR A 336 3.80 -19.90 -9.63
CA THR A 336 3.29 -20.88 -10.59
C THR A 336 4.42 -21.49 -11.41
N THR A 337 4.22 -22.73 -11.88
CA THR A 337 5.16 -23.42 -12.79
C THR A 337 5.30 -22.69 -14.13
N LYS A 338 4.22 -22.02 -14.58
CA LYS A 338 4.21 -21.17 -15.77
C LYS A 338 4.65 -19.74 -15.42
N PRO A 339 5.14 -18.97 -16.38
CA PRO A 339 5.40 -17.54 -16.18
C PRO A 339 4.14 -16.80 -15.71
N ALA A 340 4.25 -16.00 -14.65
CA ALA A 340 3.11 -15.28 -14.08
C ALA A 340 2.35 -14.42 -15.11
N LYS A 341 3.06 -13.81 -16.06
CA LYS A 341 2.45 -13.00 -17.14
C LYS A 341 1.54 -13.84 -18.04
N GLU A 342 1.91 -15.09 -18.33
CA GLU A 342 1.09 -16.02 -19.13
C GLU A 342 -0.18 -16.38 -18.37
N VAL A 343 -0.05 -16.74 -17.09
CA VAL A 343 -1.21 -17.06 -16.23
C VAL A 343 -2.17 -15.87 -16.15
N VAL A 344 -1.66 -14.65 -15.93
CA VAL A 344 -2.48 -13.42 -15.88
C VAL A 344 -3.20 -13.18 -17.21
N SER A 345 -2.53 -13.38 -18.36
CA SER A 345 -3.15 -13.23 -19.68
C SER A 345 -4.29 -14.23 -19.89
N LYS A 346 -4.07 -15.50 -19.55
CA LYS A 346 -5.11 -16.53 -19.69
C LYS A 346 -6.28 -16.33 -18.71
N CYS A 347 -6.00 -15.86 -17.48
CA CYS A 347 -7.07 -15.46 -16.54
C CYS A 347 -7.92 -14.33 -17.12
N LEU A 348 -7.30 -13.31 -17.74
CA LEU A 348 -7.99 -12.21 -18.40
C LEU A 348 -8.95 -12.71 -19.49
N GLU A 349 -8.50 -13.64 -20.35
CA GLU A 349 -9.31 -14.26 -21.40
C GLU A 349 -10.54 -14.98 -20.81
N ARG A 350 -10.42 -15.54 -19.61
CA ARG A 350 -11.47 -16.26 -18.89
C ARG A 350 -12.29 -15.39 -17.93
N GLY A 351 -12.13 -14.07 -17.97
CA GLY A 351 -12.94 -13.15 -17.19
C GLY A 351 -12.46 -12.93 -15.75
N VAL A 352 -11.16 -13.11 -15.45
CA VAL A 352 -10.55 -12.81 -14.15
C VAL A 352 -9.41 -11.84 -14.32
N LEU A 353 -9.48 -10.70 -13.61
CA LEU A 353 -8.41 -9.71 -13.56
C LEU A 353 -7.51 -9.98 -12.36
N CYS A 354 -6.26 -10.30 -12.61
CA CYS A 354 -5.22 -10.40 -11.60
C CYS A 354 -3.94 -9.68 -12.06
N LEU A 355 -2.96 -9.56 -11.18
CA LEU A 355 -1.75 -8.77 -11.40
C LEU A 355 -0.51 -9.66 -11.36
N THR A 356 0.62 -9.12 -11.76
CA THR A 356 1.92 -9.74 -11.49
C THR A 356 2.66 -8.98 -10.39
N ALA A 357 3.49 -9.71 -9.62
CA ALA A 357 4.52 -9.14 -8.77
C ALA A 357 5.79 -9.98 -8.98
N LYS A 358 6.73 -9.45 -9.76
CA LYS A 358 7.90 -10.19 -10.25
C LYS A 358 7.48 -11.47 -10.97
N ASP A 359 7.79 -12.62 -10.39
CA ASP A 359 7.53 -13.96 -10.93
C ASP A 359 6.27 -14.63 -10.38
N LYS A 360 5.47 -13.88 -9.57
CA LYS A 360 4.22 -14.38 -8.99
C LYS A 360 2.99 -13.70 -9.60
N VAL A 361 1.89 -14.45 -9.64
CA VAL A 361 0.54 -13.87 -9.80
C VAL A 361 0.15 -13.22 -8.47
N ARG A 362 -0.23 -11.95 -8.51
CA ARG A 362 -0.63 -11.18 -7.32
C ARG A 362 -2.14 -10.97 -7.29
N LEU A 363 -2.74 -11.27 -6.14
CA LEU A 363 -4.15 -11.06 -5.88
C LEU A 363 -4.32 -10.02 -4.76
N LEU A 364 -5.13 -9.03 -5.04
CA LEU A 364 -5.51 -7.94 -4.13
C LEU A 364 -7.03 -7.66 -4.26
N PRO A 365 -7.92 -8.65 -4.11
CA PRO A 365 -9.35 -8.46 -4.30
C PRO A 365 -9.91 -7.42 -3.34
N ALA A 366 -11.11 -6.91 -3.62
CA ALA A 366 -11.86 -6.11 -2.65
C ALA A 366 -12.01 -6.90 -1.34
N LEU A 367 -11.89 -6.22 -0.19
CA LEU A 367 -11.91 -6.89 1.11
C LEU A 367 -13.27 -7.54 1.41
N ASN A 368 -14.32 -6.96 0.86
CA ASN A 368 -15.70 -7.45 0.96
C ASN A 368 -16.09 -8.40 -0.18
N ILE A 369 -15.17 -8.80 -1.06
CA ILE A 369 -15.48 -9.73 -2.17
C ILE A 369 -16.37 -10.89 -1.68
N PRO A 370 -17.50 -11.20 -2.34
CA PRO A 370 -18.31 -12.36 -2.01
C PRO A 370 -17.49 -13.66 -2.13
N MET A 371 -17.77 -14.63 -1.24
CA MET A 371 -17.05 -15.91 -1.30
C MET A 371 -17.26 -16.63 -2.62
N ASP A 372 -18.47 -16.56 -3.20
CA ASP A 372 -18.78 -17.20 -4.48
C ASP A 372 -17.94 -16.62 -5.62
N ASP A 373 -17.80 -15.30 -5.69
CA ASP A 373 -16.95 -14.65 -6.70
C ASP A 373 -15.47 -15.00 -6.48
N LEU A 374 -15.03 -15.01 -5.23
CA LEU A 374 -13.65 -15.40 -4.88
C LEU A 374 -13.37 -16.85 -5.27
N CYS A 375 -14.27 -17.78 -4.94
CA CYS A 375 -14.13 -19.20 -5.29
C CYS A 375 -14.11 -19.38 -6.80
N LYS A 376 -15.06 -18.79 -7.53
CA LYS A 376 -15.11 -18.85 -9.01
C LYS A 376 -13.83 -18.34 -9.66
N ALA A 377 -13.32 -17.17 -9.21
CA ALA A 377 -12.09 -16.62 -9.77
C ALA A 377 -10.86 -17.49 -9.46
N LEU A 378 -10.81 -18.07 -8.25
CA LEU A 378 -9.72 -18.96 -7.86
C LEU A 378 -9.77 -20.32 -8.58
N ASP A 379 -10.95 -20.83 -8.93
CA ASP A 379 -11.09 -22.07 -9.70
C ASP A 379 -10.61 -21.84 -11.14
N ILE A 380 -10.98 -20.71 -11.76
CA ILE A 380 -10.43 -20.32 -13.08
C ILE A 380 -8.91 -20.22 -13.04
N LEU A 381 -8.36 -19.54 -12.01
CA LEU A 381 -6.90 -19.44 -11.85
C LEU A 381 -6.24 -20.82 -11.72
N LYS A 382 -6.82 -21.72 -10.93
CA LYS A 382 -6.33 -23.09 -10.75
C LYS A 382 -6.32 -23.89 -12.07
N GLU A 383 -7.41 -23.81 -12.84
CA GLU A 383 -7.47 -24.45 -14.15
C GLU A 383 -6.39 -23.93 -15.08
N VAL A 384 -6.20 -22.61 -15.16
CA VAL A 384 -5.14 -21.97 -15.97
C VAL A 384 -3.74 -22.44 -15.53
N CYS A 385 -3.51 -22.58 -14.23
CA CYS A 385 -2.23 -23.08 -13.73
C CYS A 385 -1.98 -24.54 -14.10
N ALA A 386 -3.04 -25.37 -14.11
CA ALA A 386 -2.96 -26.82 -14.38
C ALA A 386 -2.79 -27.17 -15.86
N GLU A 387 -3.20 -26.32 -16.81
CA GLU A 387 -2.98 -26.49 -18.26
C GLU A 387 -1.50 -26.63 -18.60
#